data_75f55aaa6d5e3190285fad6c000f34aa
#
_entry.id   75f55aaa6d5e3190285fad6c000f34aa
#
_cell.length_a   1.000
_cell.length_b   1.000
_cell.length_c   1.000
_cell.angle_alpha   90.00
_cell.angle_beta   90.00
_cell.angle_gamma   90.00
#
_symmetry.space_group_name_H-M   'P 1'
#
loop_
_entity.id
_entity.type
_entity.pdbx_description
1 polymer ?
#
loop_
_entity_poly.entity_id
_entity_poly.type
_entity_poly.pdbx_seq_one_letter_code
_entity_poly.pdbx_strand_id
1 'polypeptide(L)'
;SLTKILIPARNLLQDNGQMVCLIKPQFEAGRDKVGKKGVVRERKVHEEVVCKVLDFADSIGFDLLHLEFSPIKGPEGNIEYLMHIQKNAEKSALKMDLEEKEAEAALEEIIQEKSGISHTNEWKKMISDIVDKAHAHLDKPQEEQV
;
A
#
# COMPACT_ATOMS: atom_id res chain seq x y z
N SER A 1 10.17 2.21 2.96
CA SER A 1 8.92 2.46 2.25
C SER A 1 8.89 1.76 0.89
N LEU A 2 7.75 1.20 0.53
CA LEU A 2 7.52 0.57 -0.77
C LEU A 2 7.71 1.55 -1.92
N THR A 3 7.50 2.84 -1.71
CA THR A 3 7.71 3.84 -2.75
C THR A 3 9.15 3.85 -3.27
N LYS A 4 10.11 3.47 -2.46
CA LYS A 4 11.52 3.37 -2.86
C LYS A 4 11.85 2.10 -3.63
N ILE A 5 11.04 1.05 -3.45
CA ILE A 5 11.33 -0.29 -3.98
C ILE A 5 10.56 -0.55 -5.28
N LEU A 6 9.36 -0.01 -5.42
CA LEU A 6 8.46 -0.36 -6.52
C LEU A 6 8.97 0.05 -7.90
N ILE A 7 9.62 1.20 -8.03
CA ILE A 7 10.18 1.63 -9.32
C ILE A 7 11.30 0.69 -9.79
N PRO A 8 12.37 0.46 -9.01
CA PRO A 8 13.40 -0.49 -9.45
C PRO A 8 12.87 -1.91 -9.63
N ALA A 9 11.93 -2.35 -8.80
CA ALA A 9 11.32 -3.67 -8.96
C ALA A 9 10.56 -3.79 -10.29
N ARG A 10 9.80 -2.74 -10.66
CA ARG A 10 9.11 -2.73 -11.95
C ARG A 10 10.07 -2.85 -13.12
N ASN A 11 11.21 -2.18 -13.05
CA ASN A 11 12.23 -2.25 -14.10
C ASN A 11 12.84 -3.64 -14.28
N LEU A 12 12.82 -4.44 -13.23
CA LEU A 12 13.32 -5.83 -13.28
C LEU A 12 12.27 -6.82 -13.74
N LEU A 13 10.99 -6.46 -13.69
CA LEU A 13 9.90 -7.35 -14.10
C LEU A 13 9.75 -7.37 -15.62
N GLN A 14 9.42 -8.53 -16.14
CA GLN A 14 8.94 -8.68 -17.52
C GLN A 14 7.58 -8.01 -17.67
N ASP A 15 7.19 -7.70 -18.89
CA ASP A 15 5.83 -7.24 -19.19
C ASP A 15 4.83 -8.29 -18.71
N ASN A 16 3.76 -7.83 -18.06
CA ASN A 16 2.78 -8.67 -17.38
C ASN A 16 3.33 -9.48 -16.19
N GLY A 17 4.57 -9.22 -15.76
CA GLY A 17 5.13 -9.82 -14.56
C GLY A 17 4.38 -9.38 -13.32
N GLN A 18 4.24 -10.28 -12.35
CA GLN A 18 3.47 -10.06 -11.13
C GLN A 18 4.38 -10.04 -9.91
N MET A 19 3.95 -9.33 -8.88
CA MET A 19 4.61 -9.37 -7.59
C MET A 19 3.62 -9.21 -6.46
N VAL A 20 3.98 -9.70 -5.30
CA VAL A 20 3.24 -9.52 -4.06
C VAL A 20 4.09 -8.67 -3.13
N CYS A 21 3.51 -7.62 -2.60
CA CYS A 21 4.17 -6.72 -1.68
C CYS A 21 3.46 -6.72 -0.33
N LEU A 22 4.25 -6.67 0.73
CA LEU A 22 3.74 -6.55 2.08
C LEU A 22 3.71 -5.07 2.46
N ILE A 23 2.51 -4.55 2.69
CA ILE A 23 2.31 -3.17 3.14
C ILE A 23 2.36 -3.17 4.65
N LYS A 24 3.34 -2.47 5.20
CA LYS A 24 3.57 -2.35 6.64
C LYS A 24 3.26 -0.92 7.08
N PRO A 25 2.09 -0.67 7.70
CA PRO A 25 1.71 0.69 8.10
C PRO A 25 2.76 1.38 8.97
N GLN A 26 3.46 0.63 9.81
CA GLN A 26 4.51 1.17 10.67
C GLN A 26 5.71 1.75 9.90
N PHE A 27 5.91 1.35 8.64
CA PHE A 27 6.97 1.86 7.78
C PHE A 27 6.49 2.90 6.76
N GLU A 28 5.17 2.95 6.52
CA GLU A 28 4.58 3.84 5.53
C GLU A 28 3.94 5.08 6.16
N ALA A 29 3.45 5.00 7.39
CA ALA A 29 2.96 6.13 8.13
C ALA A 29 4.11 6.99 8.65
N GLY A 30 3.90 8.30 8.74
CA GLY A 30 4.88 9.19 9.38
C GLY A 30 5.10 8.83 10.85
N ARG A 31 6.27 9.19 11.40
CA ARG A 31 6.62 8.88 12.79
C ARG A 31 5.60 9.37 13.80
N ASP A 32 4.95 10.48 13.52
CA ASP A 32 3.90 11.08 14.35
C ASP A 32 2.64 10.18 14.47
N LYS A 33 2.43 9.29 13.51
CA LYS A 33 1.28 8.36 13.48
C LYS A 33 1.62 6.98 14.01
N VAL A 34 2.86 6.73 14.35
CA VAL A 34 3.30 5.46 14.92
C VAL A 34 3.27 5.58 16.45
N GLY A 35 2.50 4.72 17.10
CA GLY A 35 2.34 4.72 18.53
C GLY A 35 3.50 4.05 19.28
N LYS A 36 3.27 3.80 20.57
CA LYS A 36 4.22 3.11 21.45
C LYS A 36 4.60 1.75 20.86
N LYS A 37 5.85 1.35 21.05
CA LYS A 37 6.42 0.09 20.53
C LYS A 37 6.45 -0.04 19.02
N GLY A 38 6.31 1.07 18.29
CA GLY A 38 6.34 1.03 16.83
C GLY A 38 5.08 0.44 16.21
N VAL A 39 3.92 0.56 16.86
CA VAL A 39 2.66 -0.02 16.38
C VAL A 39 1.71 1.06 15.88
N VAL A 40 1.18 0.88 14.70
CA VAL A 40 0.09 1.69 14.15
C VAL A 40 -1.24 0.99 14.43
N ARG A 41 -2.08 1.59 15.27
CA ARG A 41 -3.33 0.98 15.72
C ARG A 41 -4.59 1.56 15.08
N GLU A 42 -4.54 2.81 14.65
CA GLU A 42 -5.71 3.50 14.13
C GLU A 42 -6.10 3.00 12.74
N ARG A 43 -7.36 2.58 12.59
CA ARG A 43 -7.91 2.13 11.32
C ARG A 43 -7.76 3.16 10.21
N LYS A 44 -8.03 4.42 10.53
CA LYS A 44 -7.93 5.50 9.56
C LYS A 44 -6.51 5.64 9.01
N VAL A 45 -5.49 5.47 9.84
CA VAL A 45 -4.10 5.49 9.41
C VAL A 45 -3.80 4.31 8.49
N HIS A 46 -4.31 3.13 8.80
CA HIS A 46 -4.19 1.96 7.92
C HIS A 46 -4.82 2.22 6.56
N GLU A 47 -6.03 2.78 6.52
CA GLU A 47 -6.72 3.12 5.28
C GLU A 47 -5.91 4.12 4.44
N GLU A 48 -5.40 5.17 5.06
CA GLU A 48 -4.57 6.18 4.40
C GLU A 48 -3.29 5.58 3.82
N VAL A 49 -2.62 4.74 4.58
CA VAL A 49 -1.38 4.07 4.15
C VAL A 49 -1.63 3.14 2.97
N VAL A 50 -2.64 2.28 3.06
CA VAL A 50 -2.96 1.35 1.98
C VAL A 50 -3.35 2.11 0.72
N CYS A 51 -4.20 3.12 0.86
CA CYS A 51 -4.61 3.99 -0.26
C CYS A 51 -3.39 4.63 -0.94
N LYS A 52 -2.50 5.21 -0.16
CA LYS A 52 -1.27 5.85 -0.67
C LYS A 52 -0.40 4.86 -1.46
N VAL A 53 -0.20 3.66 -0.94
CA VAL A 53 0.64 2.65 -1.61
C VAL A 53 -0.01 2.17 -2.91
N LEU A 54 -1.33 1.92 -2.89
CA LEU A 54 -2.05 1.51 -4.11
C LEU A 54 -2.04 2.60 -5.18
N ASP A 55 -2.28 3.85 -4.80
CA ASP A 55 -2.23 4.98 -5.74
C ASP A 55 -0.84 5.15 -6.33
N PHE A 56 0.19 4.98 -5.52
CA PHE A 56 1.57 5.02 -5.99
C PHE A 56 1.84 3.91 -7.02
N ALA A 57 1.47 2.68 -6.71
CA ALA A 57 1.65 1.54 -7.61
C ALA A 57 0.93 1.75 -8.94
N ASP A 58 -0.30 2.24 -8.90
CA ASP A 58 -1.08 2.56 -10.11
C ASP A 58 -0.39 3.64 -10.95
N SER A 59 0.10 4.70 -10.31
CA SER A 59 0.73 5.82 -11.02
C SER A 59 2.04 5.46 -11.70
N ILE A 60 2.76 4.45 -11.23
CA ILE A 60 4.01 4.00 -11.87
C ILE A 60 3.81 2.85 -12.86
N GLY A 61 2.58 2.46 -13.12
CA GLY A 61 2.28 1.48 -14.17
C GLY A 61 2.06 0.05 -13.70
N PHE A 62 1.52 -0.12 -12.50
CA PHE A 62 1.02 -1.40 -12.04
C PHE A 62 -0.50 -1.44 -12.04
N ASP A 63 -1.06 -2.61 -12.30
CA ASP A 63 -2.46 -2.90 -12.05
C ASP A 63 -2.60 -3.64 -10.73
N LEU A 64 -3.59 -3.27 -9.95
CA LEU A 64 -3.94 -4.00 -8.74
C LEU A 64 -4.75 -5.24 -9.11
N LEU A 65 -4.24 -6.42 -8.77
CA LEU A 65 -4.96 -7.68 -8.99
C LEU A 65 -5.73 -8.10 -7.75
N HIS A 66 -5.14 -7.93 -6.56
CA HIS A 66 -5.77 -8.34 -5.31
C HIS A 66 -5.18 -7.59 -4.14
N LEU A 67 -6.01 -7.32 -3.15
CA LEU A 67 -5.61 -6.77 -1.86
C LEU A 67 -6.23 -7.61 -0.75
N GLU A 68 -5.42 -7.97 0.24
CA GLU A 68 -5.87 -8.72 1.41
C GLU A 68 -5.07 -8.32 2.64
N PHE A 69 -5.56 -8.60 3.83
CA PHE A 69 -4.75 -8.46 5.03
C PHE A 69 -3.94 -9.73 5.27
N SER A 70 -2.75 -9.57 5.85
CA SER A 70 -1.94 -10.72 6.27
C SER A 70 -2.64 -11.44 7.43
N PRO A 71 -2.78 -12.77 7.39
CA PRO A 71 -3.39 -13.52 8.49
C PRO A 71 -2.54 -13.54 9.76
N ILE A 72 -1.30 -13.11 9.65
CA ILE A 72 -0.34 -13.09 10.75
C ILE A 72 0.06 -11.64 11.01
N LYS A 73 0.03 -11.21 12.28
CA LYS A 73 0.56 -9.91 12.66
C LYS A 73 2.08 -9.89 12.50
N GLY A 74 2.60 -8.75 12.07
CA GLY A 74 4.02 -8.48 12.02
C GLY A 74 4.63 -8.24 13.39
N PRO A 75 5.92 -7.86 13.43
CA PRO A 75 6.60 -7.54 14.69
C PRO A 75 5.82 -6.53 15.52
N GLU A 76 5.89 -6.71 16.84
CA GLU A 76 5.22 -5.85 17.83
C GLU A 76 3.68 -5.84 17.72
N GLY A 77 3.09 -6.70 16.91
CA GLY A 77 1.66 -6.84 16.75
C GLY A 77 1.05 -5.94 15.69
N ASN A 78 1.83 -5.45 14.73
CA ASN A 78 1.32 -4.67 13.61
C ASN A 78 0.49 -5.52 12.65
N ILE A 79 -0.68 -5.01 12.26
CA ILE A 79 -1.46 -5.56 11.16
C ILE A 79 -0.81 -5.12 9.85
N GLU A 80 -0.60 -6.06 8.94
CA GLU A 80 0.03 -5.84 7.65
C GLU A 80 -0.89 -6.30 6.52
N TYR A 81 -0.67 -5.78 5.31
CA TYR A 81 -1.52 -6.05 4.15
C TYR A 81 -0.71 -6.60 2.99
N LEU A 82 -1.34 -7.44 2.18
CA LEU A 82 -0.75 -8.03 0.99
C LEU A 82 -1.35 -7.37 -0.25
N MET A 83 -0.49 -6.80 -1.07
CA MET A 83 -0.86 -6.18 -2.34
C MET A 83 -0.31 -7.03 -3.47
N HIS A 84 -1.19 -7.59 -4.30
CA HIS A 84 -0.83 -8.34 -5.49
C HIS A 84 -1.01 -7.46 -6.72
N ILE A 85 0.07 -7.20 -7.43
CA ILE A 85 0.12 -6.26 -8.55
C ILE A 85 0.78 -6.88 -9.77
N GLN A 86 0.46 -6.32 -10.93
CA GLN A 86 1.00 -6.76 -12.22
C GLN A 86 1.52 -5.55 -13.00
N LYS A 87 2.72 -5.70 -13.57
CA LYS A 87 3.29 -4.69 -14.45
C LYS A 87 2.44 -4.55 -15.71
N ASN A 88 1.97 -3.34 -15.98
CA ASN A 88 1.26 -3.01 -17.19
C ASN A 88 2.17 -2.17 -18.10
N ALA A 89 2.63 -2.77 -19.19
CA ALA A 89 3.56 -2.13 -20.13
C ALA A 89 2.92 -0.94 -20.87
N GLU A 90 1.59 -0.94 -21.03
CA GLU A 90 0.86 0.13 -21.71
C GLU A 90 0.65 1.35 -20.81
N LYS A 91 0.63 1.17 -19.50
CA LYS A 91 0.67 2.28 -18.56
C LYS A 91 2.09 2.84 -18.56
N SER A 92 2.28 3.89 -19.30
CA SER A 92 3.54 4.57 -19.39
C SER A 92 3.98 5.01 -18.00
N ALA A 93 5.05 4.43 -17.53
CA ALA A 93 5.79 4.98 -16.43
C ALA A 93 6.53 6.22 -16.96
N LEU A 94 5.79 7.28 -17.23
CA LEU A 94 6.25 8.54 -17.82
C LEU A 94 7.47 9.14 -17.11
N LYS A 95 7.92 8.55 -16.01
CA LYS A 95 8.94 9.11 -15.13
C LYS A 95 9.99 8.11 -14.70
N MET A 96 10.09 6.97 -15.40
CA MET A 96 11.13 5.97 -15.10
C MET A 96 12.54 6.42 -15.48
N ASP A 97 12.65 7.45 -16.31
CA ASP A 97 13.92 8.05 -16.71
C ASP A 97 14.37 9.15 -15.75
N LEU A 98 13.55 9.51 -14.75
CA LEU A 98 13.92 10.48 -13.74
C LEU A 98 14.76 9.84 -12.64
N GLU A 99 15.68 10.60 -12.09
CA GLU A 99 16.36 10.19 -10.87
C GLU A 99 15.37 9.93 -9.75
N GLU A 100 15.69 8.97 -8.88
CA GLU A 100 14.77 8.45 -7.86
C GLU A 100 14.09 9.54 -7.02
N LYS A 101 14.83 10.59 -6.65
CA LYS A 101 14.27 11.71 -5.87
C LYS A 101 13.29 12.57 -6.66
N GLU A 102 13.55 12.80 -7.93
CA GLU A 102 12.68 13.55 -8.81
C GLU A 102 11.41 12.77 -9.14
N ALA A 103 11.54 11.46 -9.29
CA ALA A 103 10.41 10.57 -9.50
C ALA A 103 9.47 10.55 -8.29
N GLU A 104 9.99 10.47 -7.07
CA GLU A 104 9.16 10.50 -5.86
C GLU A 104 8.39 11.82 -5.73
N ALA A 105 9.05 12.96 -5.90
CA ALA A 105 8.40 14.27 -5.82
C ALA A 105 7.33 14.44 -6.90
N ALA A 106 7.63 14.04 -8.12
CA ALA A 106 6.70 14.12 -9.24
C ALA A 106 5.52 13.17 -9.08
N LEU A 107 5.73 12.00 -8.49
CA LEU A 107 4.65 11.04 -8.23
C LEU A 107 3.75 11.51 -7.10
N GLU A 108 4.27 12.14 -6.07
CA GLU A 108 3.46 12.76 -5.02
C GLU A 108 2.52 13.84 -5.59
N GLU A 109 3.01 14.68 -6.51
CA GLU A 109 2.17 15.65 -7.20
C GLU A 109 1.07 14.97 -8.03
N ILE A 110 1.40 13.92 -8.78
CA ILE A 110 0.43 13.16 -9.58
C ILE A 110 -0.60 12.50 -8.69
N ILE A 111 -0.19 11.93 -7.58
CA ILE A 111 -1.09 11.29 -6.61
C ILE A 111 -2.04 12.34 -6.03
N GLN A 112 -1.56 13.53 -5.69
CA GLN A 112 -2.41 14.61 -5.20
C GLN A 112 -3.40 15.09 -6.27
N GLU A 113 -2.97 15.21 -7.52
CA GLU A 113 -3.85 15.58 -8.62
C GLU A 113 -4.87 14.49 -8.95
N LYS A 114 -4.48 13.23 -8.90
CA LYS A 114 -5.35 12.08 -9.19
C LYS A 114 -6.18 11.63 -8.01
N SER A 115 -5.86 12.04 -6.79
CA SER A 115 -6.62 11.62 -5.60
C SER A 115 -8.09 12.09 -5.61
N GLY A 116 -8.46 12.93 -6.57
CA GLY A 116 -9.86 13.30 -6.84
C GLY A 116 -10.53 12.48 -7.95
N ILE A 117 -9.82 11.57 -8.64
CA ILE A 117 -10.31 10.94 -9.88
C ILE A 117 -10.52 9.43 -9.74
N SER A 118 -11.67 9.01 -10.09
CA SER A 118 -12.26 7.73 -10.51
C SER A 118 -11.93 6.40 -9.81
N HIS A 119 -10.73 6.06 -9.40
CA HIS A 119 -10.47 4.83 -8.65
C HIS A 119 -10.75 5.00 -7.16
N THR A 120 -10.80 6.23 -6.70
CA THR A 120 -10.80 6.58 -5.28
C THR A 120 -12.01 6.03 -4.52
N ASN A 121 -13.20 6.01 -5.12
CA ASN A 121 -14.40 5.57 -4.41
C ASN A 121 -14.52 4.05 -4.32
N GLU A 122 -14.20 3.33 -5.39
CA GLU A 122 -14.21 1.86 -5.39
C GLU A 122 -13.11 1.31 -4.48
N TRP A 123 -11.91 1.87 -4.56
CA TRP A 123 -10.80 1.45 -3.73
C TRP A 123 -10.99 1.83 -2.27
N LYS A 124 -11.53 3.00 -1.97
CA LYS A 124 -11.84 3.40 -0.58
C LYS A 124 -12.75 2.41 0.10
N LYS A 125 -13.81 1.98 -0.56
CA LYS A 125 -14.71 0.99 0.01
C LYS A 125 -14.03 -0.36 0.21
N MET A 126 -13.30 -0.83 -0.78
CA MET A 126 -12.54 -2.08 -0.71
C MET A 126 -11.50 -2.03 0.42
N ILE A 127 -10.75 -0.95 0.50
CA ILE A 127 -9.73 -0.76 1.54
C ILE A 127 -10.37 -0.70 2.92
N SER A 128 -11.43 0.07 3.08
CA SER A 128 -12.17 0.16 4.35
C SER A 128 -12.68 -1.20 4.79
N ASP A 129 -13.27 -1.97 3.91
CA ASP A 129 -13.76 -3.31 4.20
C ASP A 129 -12.63 -4.25 4.65
N ILE A 130 -11.49 -4.22 3.98
CA ILE A 130 -10.34 -5.06 4.32
C ILE A 130 -9.71 -4.64 5.65
N VAL A 131 -9.59 -3.34 5.90
CA VAL A 131 -9.06 -2.82 7.17
C VAL A 131 -10.00 -3.20 8.32
N ASP A 132 -11.31 -3.08 8.14
CA ASP A 132 -12.30 -3.48 9.14
C ASP A 132 -12.22 -4.99 9.43
N LYS A 133 -12.13 -5.81 8.41
CA LYS A 133 -11.97 -7.27 8.56
C LYS A 133 -10.67 -7.63 9.28
N ALA A 134 -9.57 -6.97 8.94
CA ALA A 134 -8.28 -7.19 9.57
C ALA A 134 -8.34 -6.91 11.06
N HIS A 135 -8.89 -5.77 11.45
CA HIS A 135 -9.03 -5.39 12.87
C HIS A 135 -9.99 -6.33 13.61
N ALA A 136 -11.11 -6.68 12.99
CA ALA A 136 -12.07 -7.61 13.59
C ALA A 136 -11.48 -9.01 13.79
N HIS A 137 -10.65 -9.47 12.87
CA HIS A 137 -10.07 -10.81 12.90
C HIS A 137 -8.82 -10.91 13.78
N LEU A 138 -7.94 -9.92 13.72
CA LEU A 138 -6.63 -9.97 14.37
C LEU A 138 -6.58 -9.32 15.75
N ASP A 139 -7.49 -8.39 16.04
CA ASP A 139 -7.55 -7.70 17.34
C ASP A 139 -8.56 -8.32 18.30
N LYS A 140 -8.91 -9.58 18.10
CA LYS A 140 -9.78 -10.30 19.03
C LYS A 140 -9.10 -10.47 20.39
N PRO A 141 -9.84 -10.33 21.51
CA PRO A 141 -9.31 -10.65 22.83
C PRO A 141 -8.75 -12.06 22.88
N GLN A 142 -7.64 -12.27 23.61
CA GLN A 142 -7.02 -13.59 23.76
C GLN A 142 -7.96 -14.65 24.37
N GLU A 143 -8.94 -14.22 25.14
CA GLU A 143 -9.95 -15.09 25.77
C GLU A 143 -10.80 -15.84 24.75
N GLU A 144 -10.93 -15.34 23.52
CA GLU A 144 -11.65 -15.99 22.44
C GLU A 144 -10.82 -17.01 21.67
N GLN A 145 -9.55 -17.15 21.98
CA GLN A 145 -8.63 -18.08 21.31
C GLN A 145 -8.49 -19.43 22.01
N VAL A 146 -9.24 -19.65 23.05
CA VAL A 146 -9.22 -20.92 23.81
C VAL A 146 -10.13 -21.96 23.16
#